data_c39b0bacec894d2a92ba3731eb34d29c
#
_entry.id   c39b0bacec894d2a92ba3731eb34d29c
#
_cell.length_a   1.000
_cell.length_b   1.000
_cell.length_c   1.000
_cell.angle_alpha   90.00
_cell.angle_beta   90.00
_cell.angle_gamma   90.00
#
_symmetry.space_group_name_H-M   'P 1'
#
loop_
_entity.id
_entity.type
_entity.pdbx_description
1 polymer ?
#
loop_
_entity_poly.entity_id
_entity_poly.type
_entity_poly.pdbx_seq_one_letter_code
_entity_poly.pdbx_strand_id
1 'polypeptide(L)'
;KKSDTIDEEISVYGIADGSNYVKIKKLSSLKKNEVYISASFADKYGLAAGDTVSLDEKYENKSYKFKVAGLYHKSQSLAVFMSIDNYGKVFELKENEFSGFLSDSKITDIDEDNIATTITIHDITKMADQLDHSMGSYMTYFQVLCILLAAVMIYLLTKLIIEKNENAISMTKILGYDNKEIASLYLLSTSIVVVIADLISVILGTLVMAAAWRMMLFSYSGWFAFRVTPIGYAKMFGFVLIGYLIVMVFDSQRIKKIPMDQALKNVE
;
A
#
# COMPACT_ATOMS: atom_id res chain seq x y z
N LYS A 1 -9.12 1.14 -25.02
CA LYS A 1 -10.32 1.75 -24.41
C LYS A 1 -9.90 3.11 -23.92
N LYS A 2 -10.33 4.16 -24.61
CA LYS A 2 -10.23 5.54 -24.14
C LYS A 2 -11.00 5.61 -22.83
N SER A 3 -10.36 6.01 -21.74
CA SER A 3 -11.07 6.49 -20.57
C SER A 3 -11.49 7.92 -20.92
N ASP A 4 -12.76 8.13 -21.14
CA ASP A 4 -13.32 9.39 -21.68
C ASP A 4 -13.34 10.55 -20.66
N THR A 5 -12.61 10.48 -19.54
CA THR A 5 -12.82 11.42 -18.44
C THR A 5 -11.56 12.00 -17.78
N ILE A 6 -10.36 11.57 -18.13
CA ILE A 6 -9.14 12.13 -17.54
C ILE A 6 -8.12 12.40 -18.62
N ASP A 7 -7.82 13.68 -18.83
CA ASP A 7 -6.70 14.12 -19.65
C ASP A 7 -5.43 13.99 -18.80
N GLU A 8 -4.67 12.91 -19.02
CA GLU A 8 -3.52 12.55 -18.22
C GLU A 8 -2.22 12.71 -18.99
N GLU A 9 -1.30 13.46 -18.42
CA GLU A 9 0.01 13.67 -19.02
C GLU A 9 0.90 12.45 -18.80
N ILE A 10 1.41 11.89 -19.92
CA ILE A 10 2.34 10.78 -19.93
C ILE A 10 3.70 11.30 -20.38
N SER A 11 4.71 11.13 -19.52
CA SER A 11 6.07 11.50 -19.86
C SER A 11 6.69 10.49 -20.82
N VAL A 12 7.29 10.96 -21.91
CA VAL A 12 8.02 10.12 -22.84
C VAL A 12 9.51 10.41 -22.74
N TYR A 13 10.30 9.38 -22.48
CA TYR A 13 11.75 9.51 -22.28
C TYR A 13 12.53 8.81 -23.38
N GLY A 14 13.37 9.57 -24.07
CA GLY A 14 14.44 9.06 -24.93
C GLY A 14 15.71 8.81 -24.07
N ILE A 15 16.09 7.56 -23.90
CA ILE A 15 17.23 7.18 -23.05
C ILE A 15 18.43 6.86 -23.92
N ALA A 16 19.59 7.45 -23.56
CA ALA A 16 20.85 7.17 -24.22
C ALA A 16 21.32 5.73 -23.95
N ASP A 17 21.96 5.12 -24.93
CA ASP A 17 22.52 3.79 -24.81
C ASP A 17 23.58 3.74 -23.73
N GLY A 18 23.56 2.69 -22.92
CA GLY A 18 24.53 2.52 -21.84
C GLY A 18 24.25 3.38 -20.59
N SER A 19 23.09 4.02 -20.48
CA SER A 19 22.74 4.81 -19.30
C SER A 19 22.90 4.00 -18.00
N ASN A 20 23.64 4.57 -17.03
CA ASN A 20 23.81 3.99 -15.71
C ASN A 20 22.59 4.19 -14.80
N TYR A 21 21.73 5.15 -15.12
CA TYR A 21 20.59 5.57 -14.31
C TYR A 21 19.31 4.85 -14.69
N VAL A 22 19.01 4.73 -15.99
CA VAL A 22 17.83 4.02 -16.51
C VAL A 22 18.27 2.74 -17.20
N LYS A 23 18.31 1.63 -16.45
CA LYS A 23 18.81 0.34 -16.95
C LYS A 23 17.67 -0.48 -17.55
N ILE A 24 17.39 -0.29 -18.82
CA ILE A 24 16.46 -1.10 -19.60
C ILE A 24 17.27 -1.93 -20.60
N LYS A 25 17.22 -3.26 -20.43
CA LYS A 25 17.94 -4.16 -21.35
C LYS A 25 17.30 -4.12 -22.74
N LYS A 26 18.15 -4.05 -23.80
CA LYS A 26 17.73 -4.10 -25.21
C LYS A 26 16.89 -2.90 -25.68
N LEU A 27 17.01 -1.74 -25.06
CA LEU A 27 16.25 -0.56 -25.45
C LEU A 27 16.59 -0.10 -26.88
N SER A 28 17.89 -0.10 -27.23
CA SER A 28 18.40 0.22 -28.56
C SER A 28 18.04 -0.79 -29.66
N SER A 29 17.67 -2.02 -29.29
CA SER A 29 17.27 -3.04 -30.27
C SER A 29 15.78 -3.01 -30.61
N LEU A 30 15.00 -2.12 -30.01
CA LEU A 30 13.57 -1.97 -30.26
C LEU A 30 13.33 -1.27 -31.61
N LYS A 31 12.22 -1.64 -32.26
CA LYS A 31 11.74 -0.93 -33.45
C LYS A 31 11.23 0.45 -33.07
N LYS A 32 11.14 1.35 -34.05
CA LYS A 32 10.71 2.75 -33.90
C LYS A 32 9.44 2.90 -33.03
N ASN A 33 8.48 1.98 -33.17
CA ASN A 33 7.19 2.04 -32.50
C ASN A 33 7.08 1.09 -31.28
N GLU A 34 8.17 0.48 -30.85
CA GLU A 34 8.21 -0.40 -29.68
C GLU A 34 8.80 0.37 -28.50
N VAL A 35 8.14 0.25 -27.33
CA VAL A 35 8.48 1.03 -26.13
C VAL A 35 8.40 0.17 -24.88
N TYR A 36 9.14 0.56 -23.86
CA TYR A 36 8.88 0.12 -22.49
C TYR A 36 7.96 1.14 -21.80
N ILE A 37 7.05 0.66 -20.97
CA ILE A 37 6.21 1.52 -20.13
C ILE A 37 6.54 1.31 -18.67
N SER A 38 6.30 2.32 -17.84
CA SER A 38 6.47 2.17 -16.38
C SER A 38 5.46 1.16 -15.83
N ALA A 39 5.85 0.46 -14.75
CA ALA A 39 4.95 -0.46 -14.07
C ALA A 39 3.70 0.25 -13.53
N SER A 40 3.83 1.52 -13.11
CA SER A 40 2.71 2.36 -12.67
C SER A 40 1.71 2.63 -13.79
N PHE A 41 2.20 2.89 -15.01
CA PHE A 41 1.34 3.09 -16.19
C PHE A 41 0.62 1.79 -16.55
N ALA A 42 1.35 0.67 -16.55
CA ALA A 42 0.78 -0.65 -16.80
C ALA A 42 -0.29 -1.01 -15.78
N ASP A 43 -0.04 -0.78 -14.48
CA ASP A 43 -0.97 -1.11 -13.39
C ASP A 43 -2.24 -0.25 -13.44
N LYS A 44 -2.11 1.06 -13.66
CA LYS A 44 -3.26 1.97 -13.77
C LYS A 44 -4.22 1.57 -14.87
N TYR A 45 -3.71 1.30 -16.06
CA TYR A 45 -4.52 1.06 -17.26
C TYR A 45 -4.68 -0.43 -17.61
N GLY A 46 -4.11 -1.33 -16.83
CA GLY A 46 -4.19 -2.77 -17.07
C GLY A 46 -3.46 -3.20 -18.35
N LEU A 47 -2.30 -2.58 -18.64
CA LEU A 47 -1.52 -2.83 -19.84
C LEU A 47 -0.48 -3.92 -19.61
N ALA A 48 -0.25 -4.74 -20.63
CA ALA A 48 0.75 -5.80 -20.63
C ALA A 48 1.69 -5.69 -21.84
N ALA A 49 2.79 -6.44 -21.81
CA ALA A 49 3.66 -6.57 -22.96
C ALA A 49 2.88 -7.17 -24.15
N GLY A 50 3.00 -6.54 -25.31
CA GLY A 50 2.26 -6.86 -26.54
C GLY A 50 1.10 -5.92 -26.84
N ASP A 51 0.58 -5.19 -25.85
CA ASP A 51 -0.50 -4.23 -26.04
C ASP A 51 -0.06 -2.99 -26.81
N THR A 52 -1.03 -2.27 -27.33
CA THR A 52 -0.80 -1.01 -28.07
C THR A 52 -1.36 0.16 -27.27
N VAL A 53 -0.53 1.20 -27.10
CA VAL A 53 -0.88 2.45 -26.42
C VAL A 53 -0.92 3.56 -27.47
N SER A 54 -1.96 4.40 -27.45
CA SER A 54 -2.05 5.62 -28.25
C SER A 54 -1.87 6.83 -27.35
N LEU A 55 -0.94 7.70 -27.66
CA LEU A 55 -0.66 8.96 -26.99
C LEU A 55 -0.91 10.10 -27.96
N ASP A 56 -1.69 11.07 -27.52
CA ASP A 56 -1.99 12.26 -28.31
C ASP A 56 -1.11 13.41 -27.80
N GLU A 57 -0.59 14.21 -28.69
CA GLU A 57 0.21 15.38 -28.33
C GLU A 57 -0.70 16.52 -27.85
N LYS A 58 -0.32 17.15 -26.74
CA LYS A 58 -1.20 18.07 -25.99
C LYS A 58 -1.66 19.29 -26.80
N TYR A 59 -0.81 19.78 -27.68
CA TYR A 59 -1.06 21.02 -28.43
C TYR A 59 -1.08 20.84 -29.95
N GLU A 60 -0.88 19.62 -30.42
CA GLU A 60 -0.90 19.28 -31.85
C GLU A 60 -1.88 18.12 -32.09
N ASN A 61 -2.51 18.12 -33.27
CA ASN A 61 -3.39 17.01 -33.68
C ASN A 61 -2.59 15.78 -34.13
N LYS A 62 -1.52 15.42 -33.42
CA LYS A 62 -0.70 14.26 -33.68
C LYS A 62 -0.98 13.16 -32.66
N SER A 63 -1.15 11.95 -33.14
CA SER A 63 -1.35 10.76 -32.32
C SER A 63 -0.28 9.72 -32.63
N TYR A 64 0.37 9.23 -31.60
CA TYR A 64 1.44 8.24 -31.68
C TYR A 64 0.96 6.89 -31.16
N LYS A 65 1.16 5.83 -31.92
CA LYS A 65 0.82 4.47 -31.53
C LYS A 65 2.09 3.68 -31.21
N PHE A 66 2.21 3.23 -30.00
CA PHE A 66 3.34 2.45 -29.53
C PHE A 66 2.92 1.04 -29.10
N LYS A 67 3.73 0.06 -29.47
CA LYS A 67 3.59 -1.30 -28.98
C LYS A 67 4.43 -1.49 -27.71
N VAL A 68 3.83 -2.00 -26.67
CA VAL A 68 4.50 -2.26 -25.39
C VAL A 68 5.42 -3.49 -25.54
N ALA A 69 6.72 -3.28 -25.51
CA ALA A 69 7.72 -4.35 -25.55
C ALA A 69 7.97 -4.97 -24.18
N GLY A 70 7.76 -4.19 -23.09
CA GLY A 70 7.95 -4.65 -21.73
C GLY A 70 7.68 -3.58 -20.69
N LEU A 71 7.86 -3.96 -19.41
CA LEU A 71 7.60 -3.09 -18.26
C LEU A 71 8.90 -2.70 -17.56
N TYR A 72 8.98 -1.43 -17.16
CA TYR A 72 10.07 -0.90 -16.34
C TYR A 72 9.59 -0.64 -14.92
N HIS A 73 10.11 -1.43 -13.96
CA HIS A 73 9.61 -1.46 -12.58
C HIS A 73 10.21 -0.43 -11.64
N LYS A 74 11.21 0.34 -12.08
CA LYS A 74 11.90 1.31 -11.22
C LYS A 74 11.34 2.73 -11.30
N SER A 75 10.39 2.99 -12.20
CA SER A 75 9.72 4.28 -12.31
C SER A 75 8.34 4.25 -11.68
N GLN A 76 8.05 5.27 -10.89
CA GLN A 76 6.73 5.46 -10.25
C GLN A 76 5.84 6.42 -11.04
N SER A 77 6.41 7.21 -11.96
CA SER A 77 5.66 8.08 -12.86
C SER A 77 4.98 7.29 -13.97
N LEU A 78 3.94 7.86 -14.53
CA LEU A 78 3.33 7.35 -15.77
C LEU A 78 4.24 7.73 -16.94
N ALA A 79 4.99 6.76 -17.45
CA ALA A 79 6.06 7.05 -18.38
C ALA A 79 6.23 5.98 -19.46
N VAL A 80 6.70 6.43 -20.60
CA VAL A 80 7.11 5.63 -21.74
C VAL A 80 8.61 5.82 -21.96
N PHE A 81 9.32 4.73 -22.24
CA PHE A 81 10.77 4.72 -22.44
C PHE A 81 11.11 4.13 -23.80
N MET A 82 11.93 4.83 -24.57
CA MET A 82 12.49 4.37 -25.83
C MET A 82 13.96 4.78 -25.94
N SER A 83 14.69 4.26 -26.93
CA SER A 83 16.07 4.76 -27.17
C SER A 83 16.03 6.21 -27.63
N ILE A 84 17.09 6.96 -27.33
CA ILE A 84 17.18 8.37 -27.75
C ILE A 84 17.10 8.51 -29.28
N ASP A 85 17.64 7.54 -30.01
CA ASP A 85 17.57 7.53 -31.50
C ASP A 85 16.14 7.34 -31.98
N ASN A 86 15.37 6.44 -31.37
CA ASN A 86 13.97 6.24 -31.70
C ASN A 86 13.13 7.46 -31.30
N TYR A 87 13.44 8.07 -30.16
CA TYR A 87 12.81 9.30 -29.69
C TYR A 87 12.99 10.43 -30.70
N GLY A 88 14.22 10.69 -31.14
CA GLY A 88 14.50 11.71 -32.16
C GLY A 88 13.78 11.45 -33.50
N LYS A 89 13.70 10.17 -33.94
CA LYS A 89 12.99 9.79 -35.18
C LYS A 89 11.45 9.89 -35.07
N VAL A 90 10.89 9.70 -33.87
CA VAL A 90 9.44 9.78 -33.63
C VAL A 90 9.01 11.23 -33.53
N PHE A 91 9.76 12.05 -32.75
CA PHE A 91 9.42 13.45 -32.47
C PHE A 91 10.14 14.46 -33.37
N GLU A 92 10.81 13.98 -34.44
CA GLU A 92 11.46 14.82 -35.47
C GLU A 92 12.49 15.81 -34.90
N LEU A 93 13.23 15.37 -33.86
CA LEU A 93 14.30 16.18 -33.26
C LEU A 93 15.55 16.19 -34.14
N LYS A 94 16.34 17.25 -34.03
CA LYS A 94 17.64 17.36 -34.72
C LYS A 94 18.65 16.39 -34.11
N GLU A 95 19.66 16.03 -34.88
CA GLU A 95 20.79 15.23 -34.40
C GLU A 95 21.42 15.89 -33.14
N ASN A 96 21.66 15.11 -32.11
CA ASN A 96 22.22 15.55 -30.82
C ASN A 96 21.34 16.51 -29.99
N GLU A 97 20.06 16.60 -30.27
CA GLU A 97 19.13 17.35 -29.45
C GLU A 97 18.65 16.49 -28.25
N PHE A 98 18.78 17.02 -27.04
CA PHE A 98 18.36 16.36 -25.81
C PHE A 98 17.92 17.40 -24.77
N SER A 99 17.11 16.98 -23.81
CA SER A 99 16.51 17.90 -22.82
C SER A 99 17.25 17.97 -21.49
N GLY A 100 18.21 17.11 -21.22
CA GLY A 100 18.95 17.19 -19.97
C GLY A 100 19.88 16.02 -19.68
N PHE A 101 20.59 16.13 -18.60
CA PHE A 101 21.54 15.14 -18.11
C PHE A 101 21.08 14.54 -16.78
N LEU A 102 21.43 13.29 -16.55
CA LEU A 102 21.35 12.63 -15.24
C LEU A 102 22.78 12.47 -14.73
N SER A 103 23.04 12.87 -13.48
CA SER A 103 24.37 12.80 -12.87
C SER A 103 24.26 12.51 -11.36
N ASP A 104 25.25 11.76 -10.82
CA ASP A 104 25.38 11.52 -9.37
C ASP A 104 26.09 12.69 -8.67
N SER A 105 26.69 13.60 -9.43
CA SER A 105 27.40 14.77 -8.91
C SER A 105 26.92 16.04 -9.61
N LYS A 106 27.15 17.19 -8.95
CA LYS A 106 26.83 18.49 -9.54
C LYS A 106 27.65 18.68 -10.83
N ILE A 107 27.00 18.94 -11.94
CA ILE A 107 27.63 19.30 -13.21
C ILE A 107 28.02 20.77 -13.11
N THR A 108 29.32 21.08 -13.37
CA THR A 108 29.89 22.44 -13.22
C THR A 108 30.47 23.02 -14.48
N ASP A 109 30.49 22.25 -15.56
CA ASP A 109 31.07 22.58 -16.87
C ASP A 109 30.00 23.05 -17.90
N ILE A 110 28.81 23.33 -17.44
CA ILE A 110 27.72 23.91 -18.25
C ILE A 110 27.46 25.32 -17.70
N ASP A 111 27.40 26.31 -18.61
CA ASP A 111 27.01 27.67 -18.25
C ASP A 111 25.63 27.74 -17.64
N GLU A 112 25.45 28.48 -16.55
CA GLU A 112 24.20 28.60 -15.83
C GLU A 112 23.05 29.12 -16.71
N ASP A 113 23.35 29.95 -17.71
CA ASP A 113 22.37 30.47 -18.67
C ASP A 113 21.75 29.37 -19.57
N ASN A 114 22.40 28.22 -19.68
CA ASN A 114 21.93 27.06 -20.43
C ASN A 114 21.20 26.04 -19.56
N ILE A 115 21.06 26.29 -18.26
CA ILE A 115 20.40 25.39 -17.31
C ILE A 115 19.02 25.95 -16.96
N ALA A 116 17.98 25.33 -17.50
CA ALA A 116 16.59 25.72 -17.18
C ALA A 116 16.21 25.38 -15.73
N THR A 117 16.63 24.22 -15.24
CA THR A 117 16.40 23.80 -13.86
C THR A 117 17.34 22.66 -13.45
N THR A 118 17.68 22.61 -12.17
CA THR A 118 18.39 21.47 -11.57
C THR A 118 17.48 20.82 -10.55
N ILE A 119 17.13 19.54 -10.76
CA ILE A 119 16.29 18.78 -9.85
C ILE A 119 17.17 17.81 -9.08
N THR A 120 17.24 17.98 -7.77
CA THR A 120 17.99 17.11 -6.88
C THR A 120 17.10 16.06 -6.22
N ILE A 121 17.69 14.99 -5.69
CA ILE A 121 16.95 14.00 -4.89
C ILE A 121 16.23 14.69 -3.73
N HIS A 122 16.87 15.68 -3.10
CA HIS A 122 16.28 16.45 -2.00
C HIS A 122 15.00 17.19 -2.44
N ASP A 123 14.97 17.76 -3.64
CA ASP A 123 13.79 18.46 -4.15
C ASP A 123 12.63 17.51 -4.38
N ILE A 124 12.93 16.28 -4.85
CA ILE A 124 11.92 15.24 -5.08
C ILE A 124 11.38 14.69 -3.76
N THR A 125 12.25 14.46 -2.77
CA THR A 125 11.86 13.89 -1.47
C THR A 125 11.24 14.90 -0.53
N LYS A 126 11.54 16.19 -0.69
CA LYS A 126 11.07 17.27 0.19
C LYS A 126 9.57 17.28 0.39
N MET A 127 8.79 17.03 -0.66
CA MET A 127 7.33 16.96 -0.55
C MET A 127 6.90 15.72 0.25
N ALA A 128 7.54 14.57 0.04
CA ALA A 128 7.26 13.35 0.79
C ALA A 128 7.62 13.51 2.27
N ASP A 129 8.78 14.14 2.56
CA ASP A 129 9.22 14.42 3.93
C ASP A 129 8.28 15.41 4.65
N GLN A 130 7.78 16.42 3.94
CA GLN A 130 6.79 17.37 4.48
C GLN A 130 5.46 16.68 4.76
N LEU A 131 5.00 15.79 3.89
CA LEU A 131 3.78 14.99 4.10
C LEU A 131 3.95 14.06 5.30
N ASP A 132 5.08 13.36 5.41
CA ASP A 132 5.36 12.47 6.54
C ASP A 132 5.40 13.26 7.86
N HIS A 133 6.09 14.41 7.88
CA HIS A 133 6.14 15.28 9.06
C HIS A 133 4.77 15.84 9.44
N SER A 134 3.97 16.25 8.47
CA SER A 134 2.66 16.85 8.71
C SER A 134 1.58 15.83 9.08
N MET A 135 1.57 14.67 8.40
CA MET A 135 0.51 13.68 8.53
C MET A 135 0.88 12.50 9.42
N GLY A 136 2.19 12.22 9.63
CA GLY A 136 2.65 11.08 10.40
C GLY A 136 2.13 11.07 11.83
N SER A 137 2.10 12.23 12.48
CA SER A 137 1.52 12.38 13.84
C SER A 137 0.03 12.07 13.85
N TYR A 138 -0.74 12.60 12.91
CA TYR A 138 -2.18 12.32 12.79
C TYR A 138 -2.44 10.84 12.54
N MET A 139 -1.64 10.20 11.68
CA MET A 139 -1.76 8.76 11.44
C MET A 139 -1.48 7.94 12.69
N THR A 140 -0.52 8.36 13.52
CA THR A 140 -0.24 7.70 14.80
C THR A 140 -1.42 7.81 15.76
N TYR A 141 -2.02 9.00 15.92
CA TYR A 141 -3.23 9.16 16.74
C TYR A 141 -4.39 8.32 16.23
N PHE A 142 -4.58 8.26 14.92
CA PHE A 142 -5.62 7.44 14.30
C PHE A 142 -5.38 5.94 14.56
N GLN A 143 -4.14 5.47 14.47
CA GLN A 143 -3.78 4.09 14.80
C GLN A 143 -4.12 3.75 16.27
N VAL A 144 -3.77 4.63 17.21
CA VAL A 144 -4.09 4.44 18.63
C VAL A 144 -5.61 4.37 18.83
N LEU A 145 -6.37 5.25 18.20
CA LEU A 145 -7.83 5.23 18.25
C LEU A 145 -8.40 3.90 17.72
N CYS A 146 -7.89 3.40 16.60
CA CYS A 146 -8.31 2.12 16.03
C CYS A 146 -8.02 0.95 16.97
N ILE A 147 -6.84 0.94 17.63
CA ILE A 147 -6.48 -0.09 18.62
C ILE A 147 -7.45 -0.05 19.80
N LEU A 148 -7.78 1.13 20.30
CA LEU A 148 -8.74 1.29 21.40
C LEU A 148 -10.13 0.79 21.01
N LEU A 149 -10.62 1.14 19.82
CA LEU A 149 -11.90 0.66 19.32
C LEU A 149 -11.90 -0.86 19.17
N ALA A 150 -10.84 -1.45 18.62
CA ALA A 150 -10.70 -2.91 18.51
C ALA A 150 -10.72 -3.57 19.88
N ALA A 151 -9.96 -3.05 20.85
CA ALA A 151 -9.95 -3.56 22.22
C ALA A 151 -11.34 -3.50 22.90
N VAL A 152 -12.06 -2.39 22.73
CA VAL A 152 -13.43 -2.24 23.24
C VAL A 152 -14.37 -3.26 22.62
N MET A 153 -14.31 -3.46 21.29
CA MET A 153 -15.15 -4.45 20.59
C MET A 153 -14.86 -5.87 21.07
N ILE A 154 -13.58 -6.25 21.17
CA ILE A 154 -13.19 -7.57 21.70
C ILE A 154 -13.68 -7.72 23.13
N TYR A 155 -13.48 -6.72 23.99
CA TYR A 155 -13.95 -6.73 25.37
C TYR A 155 -15.46 -6.93 25.48
N LEU A 156 -16.26 -6.25 24.67
CA LEU A 156 -17.71 -6.40 24.67
C LEU A 156 -18.14 -7.80 24.23
N LEU A 157 -17.49 -8.36 23.21
CA LEU A 157 -17.77 -9.71 22.75
C LEU A 157 -17.39 -10.77 23.77
N THR A 158 -16.21 -10.68 24.37
CA THR A 158 -15.76 -11.63 25.40
C THR A 158 -16.59 -11.51 26.68
N LYS A 159 -16.97 -10.27 27.04
CA LYS A 159 -17.91 -10.02 28.14
C LYS A 159 -19.22 -10.79 27.92
N LEU A 160 -19.79 -10.68 26.73
CA LEU A 160 -21.05 -11.32 26.37
C LEU A 160 -20.94 -12.84 26.41
N ILE A 161 -19.80 -13.39 25.93
CA ILE A 161 -19.52 -14.83 26.00
C ILE A 161 -19.42 -15.30 27.45
N ILE A 162 -18.72 -14.57 28.33
CA ILE A 162 -18.56 -14.91 29.74
C ILE A 162 -19.94 -14.86 30.45
N GLU A 163 -20.71 -13.80 30.25
CA GLU A 163 -22.05 -13.63 30.84
C GLU A 163 -23.00 -14.75 30.40
N LYS A 164 -22.97 -15.12 29.11
CA LYS A 164 -23.78 -16.22 28.59
C LYS A 164 -23.41 -17.59 29.18
N ASN A 165 -22.15 -17.76 29.58
CA ASN A 165 -21.64 -19.01 30.16
C ASN A 165 -21.50 -18.95 31.68
N GLU A 166 -22.05 -17.94 32.35
CA GLU A 166 -21.86 -17.69 33.78
C GLU A 166 -22.31 -18.89 34.64
N ASN A 167 -23.44 -19.51 34.30
CA ASN A 167 -23.94 -20.71 34.98
C ASN A 167 -23.00 -21.90 34.83
N ALA A 168 -22.45 -22.12 33.62
CA ALA A 168 -21.50 -23.20 33.37
C ALA A 168 -20.18 -22.97 34.15
N ILE A 169 -19.72 -21.72 34.18
CA ILE A 169 -18.53 -21.32 34.96
C ILE A 169 -18.74 -21.54 36.46
N SER A 170 -19.92 -21.15 36.99
CA SER A 170 -20.29 -21.36 38.39
C SER A 170 -20.35 -22.85 38.75
N MET A 171 -20.98 -23.68 37.86
CA MET A 171 -21.04 -25.13 38.04
C MET A 171 -19.63 -25.76 38.09
N THR A 172 -18.74 -25.32 37.18
CA THR A 172 -17.36 -25.80 37.14
C THR A 172 -16.59 -25.44 38.40
N LYS A 173 -16.88 -24.26 38.99
CA LYS A 173 -16.31 -23.87 40.30
C LYS A 173 -16.79 -24.76 41.44
N ILE A 174 -18.09 -25.14 41.46
CA ILE A 174 -18.66 -26.05 42.44
C ILE A 174 -18.02 -27.44 42.37
N LEU A 175 -17.65 -27.88 41.14
CA LEU A 175 -16.94 -29.15 40.93
C LEU A 175 -15.47 -29.12 41.41
N GLY A 176 -14.99 -27.98 41.93
CA GLY A 176 -13.67 -27.87 42.56
C GLY A 176 -12.53 -27.41 41.64
N TYR A 177 -12.83 -26.96 40.39
CA TYR A 177 -11.83 -26.39 39.49
C TYR A 177 -11.35 -25.03 39.99
N ASP A 178 -10.04 -24.76 39.89
CA ASP A 178 -9.49 -23.46 40.25
C ASP A 178 -9.83 -22.37 39.24
N ASN A 179 -9.95 -21.14 39.74
CA ASN A 179 -10.25 -19.98 38.90
C ASN A 179 -9.28 -19.78 37.71
N LYS A 180 -8.01 -20.21 37.87
CA LYS A 180 -7.00 -20.16 36.82
C LYS A 180 -7.27 -21.20 35.74
N GLU A 181 -7.68 -22.39 36.10
CA GLU A 181 -8.00 -23.48 35.17
C GLU A 181 -9.21 -23.10 34.33
N ILE A 182 -10.27 -22.59 34.96
CA ILE A 182 -11.48 -22.13 34.30
C ILE A 182 -11.17 -20.97 33.34
N ALA A 183 -10.44 -19.95 33.84
CA ALA A 183 -10.04 -18.82 33.03
C ALA A 183 -9.19 -19.27 31.84
N SER A 184 -8.24 -20.19 32.05
CA SER A 184 -7.42 -20.74 30.98
C SER A 184 -8.26 -21.43 29.89
N LEU A 185 -9.25 -22.23 30.26
CA LEU A 185 -10.10 -22.95 29.33
C LEU A 185 -10.90 -22.00 28.41
N TYR A 186 -11.56 -21.00 29.00
CA TYR A 186 -12.36 -20.03 28.24
C TYR A 186 -11.47 -19.06 27.43
N LEU A 187 -10.39 -18.58 28.03
CA LEU A 187 -9.50 -17.63 27.35
C LEU A 187 -8.69 -18.31 26.23
N LEU A 188 -8.30 -19.58 26.39
CA LEU A 188 -7.60 -20.31 25.33
C LEU A 188 -8.48 -20.43 24.08
N SER A 189 -9.73 -20.83 24.25
CA SER A 189 -10.68 -20.95 23.14
C SER A 189 -10.87 -19.60 22.43
N THR A 190 -11.06 -18.53 23.20
CA THR A 190 -11.20 -17.18 22.66
C THR A 190 -9.92 -16.72 21.98
N SER A 191 -8.74 -17.02 22.54
CA SER A 191 -7.43 -16.67 21.94
C SER A 191 -7.26 -17.28 20.56
N ILE A 192 -7.59 -18.55 20.40
CA ILE A 192 -7.49 -19.25 19.11
C ILE A 192 -8.38 -18.57 18.08
N VAL A 193 -9.62 -18.25 18.44
CA VAL A 193 -10.56 -17.58 17.54
C VAL A 193 -10.06 -16.18 17.17
N VAL A 194 -9.55 -15.40 18.13
CA VAL A 194 -9.02 -14.06 17.88
C VAL A 194 -7.83 -14.10 16.93
N VAL A 195 -6.87 -15.00 17.13
CA VAL A 195 -5.68 -15.13 16.27
C VAL A 195 -6.08 -15.50 14.84
N ILE A 196 -6.98 -16.47 14.68
CA ILE A 196 -7.45 -16.89 13.36
C ILE A 196 -8.23 -15.75 12.68
N ALA A 197 -9.13 -15.11 13.40
CA ALA A 197 -9.92 -13.99 12.89
C ALA A 197 -9.03 -12.80 12.50
N ASP A 198 -7.98 -12.51 13.28
CA ASP A 198 -7.01 -11.45 12.99
C ASP A 198 -6.22 -11.74 11.71
N LEU A 199 -5.72 -12.96 11.52
CA LEU A 199 -5.04 -13.37 10.29
C LEU A 199 -5.96 -13.20 9.06
N ILE A 200 -7.22 -13.61 9.17
CA ILE A 200 -8.20 -13.47 8.09
C ILE A 200 -8.48 -11.98 7.84
N SER A 201 -8.66 -11.18 8.89
CA SER A 201 -8.99 -9.76 8.76
C SER A 201 -7.86 -8.93 8.18
N VAL A 202 -6.59 -9.25 8.45
CA VAL A 202 -5.44 -8.60 7.80
C VAL A 202 -5.46 -8.84 6.29
N ILE A 203 -5.76 -10.07 5.85
CA ILE A 203 -5.85 -10.40 4.42
C ILE A 203 -7.03 -9.66 3.78
N LEU A 204 -8.23 -9.79 4.36
CA LEU A 204 -9.44 -9.16 3.84
C LEU A 204 -9.32 -7.63 3.84
N GLY A 205 -8.82 -7.04 4.92
CA GLY A 205 -8.61 -5.61 5.04
C GLY A 205 -7.64 -5.08 4.00
N THR A 206 -6.57 -5.82 3.71
CA THR A 206 -5.62 -5.48 2.65
C THR A 206 -6.28 -5.49 1.27
N LEU A 207 -7.09 -6.50 0.97
CA LEU A 207 -7.79 -6.59 -0.31
C LEU A 207 -8.81 -5.45 -0.48
N VAL A 208 -9.59 -5.18 0.54
CA VAL A 208 -10.58 -4.07 0.53
C VAL A 208 -9.86 -2.73 0.37
N MET A 209 -8.78 -2.50 1.11
CA MET A 209 -8.02 -1.26 1.02
C MET A 209 -7.36 -1.11 -0.36
N ALA A 210 -6.80 -2.17 -0.93
CA ALA A 210 -6.22 -2.14 -2.27
C ALA A 210 -7.27 -1.78 -3.34
N ALA A 211 -8.47 -2.35 -3.23
CA ALA A 211 -9.58 -2.03 -4.14
C ALA A 211 -10.04 -0.57 -3.98
N ALA A 212 -10.24 -0.11 -2.75
CA ALA A 212 -10.62 1.27 -2.45
C ALA A 212 -9.56 2.27 -2.92
N TRP A 213 -8.28 1.97 -2.69
CA TRP A 213 -7.14 2.76 -3.14
C TRP A 213 -7.13 2.92 -4.67
N ARG A 214 -7.33 1.80 -5.38
CA ARG A 214 -7.40 1.80 -6.84
C ARG A 214 -8.54 2.65 -7.36
N MET A 215 -9.74 2.51 -6.78
CA MET A 215 -10.91 3.30 -7.16
C MET A 215 -10.70 4.80 -6.91
N MET A 216 -10.13 5.15 -5.77
CA MET A 216 -9.87 6.54 -5.40
C MET A 216 -8.82 7.17 -6.32
N LEU A 217 -7.68 6.52 -6.52
CA LEU A 217 -6.58 7.08 -7.31
C LEU A 217 -6.81 7.05 -8.82
N PHE A 218 -7.72 6.21 -9.31
CA PHE A 218 -7.99 6.16 -10.74
C PHE A 218 -8.48 7.51 -11.30
N SER A 219 -9.17 8.30 -10.47
CA SER A 219 -9.69 9.63 -10.85
C SER A 219 -8.68 10.77 -10.69
N TYR A 220 -7.48 10.50 -10.17
CA TYR A 220 -6.42 11.50 -10.01
C TYR A 220 -5.33 11.33 -11.07
N SER A 221 -4.67 12.44 -11.43
CA SER A 221 -3.49 12.41 -12.28
C SER A 221 -2.32 11.74 -11.56
N GLY A 222 -1.61 10.85 -12.26
CA GLY A 222 -0.56 10.01 -11.68
C GLY A 222 -1.08 8.67 -11.15
N TRP A 223 -0.16 7.87 -10.60
CA TRP A 223 -0.48 6.57 -10.02
C TRP A 223 0.50 6.19 -8.92
N PHE A 224 -0.04 5.80 -7.77
CA PHE A 224 0.74 5.23 -6.67
C PHE A 224 0.22 3.82 -6.39
N ALA A 225 1.07 2.83 -6.63
CA ALA A 225 0.72 1.44 -6.35
C ALA A 225 0.52 1.23 -4.83
N PHE A 226 -0.59 0.61 -4.47
CA PHE A 226 -0.82 0.19 -3.08
C PHE A 226 0.17 -0.91 -2.71
N ARG A 227 1.04 -0.64 -1.74
CA ARG A 227 2.01 -1.61 -1.24
C ARG A 227 2.10 -1.54 0.27
N VAL A 228 1.93 -2.68 0.92
CA VAL A 228 2.17 -2.83 2.35
C VAL A 228 3.48 -3.60 2.53
N THR A 229 4.37 -3.09 3.37
CA THR A 229 5.63 -3.77 3.68
C THR A 229 5.38 -4.98 4.58
N PRO A 230 6.25 -6.03 4.58
CA PRO A 230 6.13 -7.15 5.51
C PRO A 230 6.08 -6.70 6.97
N ILE A 231 6.84 -5.67 7.33
CA ILE A 231 6.81 -5.07 8.66
C ILE A 231 5.45 -4.40 8.95
N GLY A 232 4.82 -3.82 7.92
CA GLY A 232 3.46 -3.26 8.01
C GLY A 232 2.44 -4.34 8.39
N TYR A 233 2.47 -5.50 7.75
CA TYR A 233 1.62 -6.63 8.10
C TYR A 233 1.86 -7.13 9.53
N ALA A 234 3.14 -7.25 9.93
CA ALA A 234 3.48 -7.64 11.30
C ALA A 234 2.98 -6.63 12.35
N LYS A 235 3.04 -5.33 12.04
CA LYS A 235 2.48 -4.28 12.91
C LYS A 235 0.96 -4.38 13.01
N MET A 236 0.25 -4.55 11.89
CA MET A 236 -1.21 -4.70 11.88
C MET A 236 -1.65 -5.86 12.80
N PHE A 237 -1.08 -7.03 12.59
CA PHE A 237 -1.33 -8.20 13.41
C PHE A 237 -0.95 -7.98 14.88
N GLY A 238 0.24 -7.42 15.14
CA GLY A 238 0.72 -7.18 16.50
C GLY A 238 -0.13 -6.19 17.29
N PHE A 239 -0.68 -5.16 16.67
CA PHE A 239 -1.53 -4.18 17.35
C PHE A 239 -2.84 -4.77 17.84
N VAL A 240 -3.47 -5.64 17.07
CA VAL A 240 -4.69 -6.34 17.49
C VAL A 240 -4.38 -7.30 18.66
N LEU A 241 -3.27 -8.04 18.56
CA LEU A 241 -2.84 -8.93 19.65
C LEU A 241 -2.56 -8.18 20.95
N ILE A 242 -1.90 -7.02 20.89
CA ILE A 242 -1.67 -6.19 22.09
C ILE A 242 -3.00 -5.76 22.70
N GLY A 243 -3.94 -5.28 21.88
CA GLY A 243 -5.29 -4.94 22.32
C GLY A 243 -5.99 -6.13 23.00
N TYR A 244 -5.91 -7.32 22.39
CA TYR A 244 -6.47 -8.55 22.96
C TYR A 244 -5.82 -8.95 24.28
N LEU A 245 -4.49 -8.88 24.41
CA LEU A 245 -3.81 -9.20 25.67
C LEU A 245 -4.28 -8.32 26.83
N ILE A 246 -4.52 -7.04 26.57
CA ILE A 246 -5.07 -6.12 27.58
C ILE A 246 -6.48 -6.60 28.00
N VAL A 247 -7.33 -6.92 27.03
CA VAL A 247 -8.69 -7.42 27.31
C VAL A 247 -8.66 -8.74 28.10
N MET A 248 -7.76 -9.66 27.74
CA MET A 248 -7.59 -10.95 28.40
C MET A 248 -7.33 -10.81 29.92
N VAL A 249 -6.59 -9.78 30.33
CA VAL A 249 -6.36 -9.49 31.75
C VAL A 249 -7.67 -9.11 32.45
N PHE A 250 -8.49 -8.27 31.84
CA PHE A 250 -9.80 -7.87 32.39
C PHE A 250 -10.78 -9.05 32.46
N ASP A 251 -10.83 -9.87 31.44
CA ASP A 251 -11.69 -11.04 31.37
C ASP A 251 -11.30 -12.11 32.41
N SER A 252 -10.01 -12.33 32.60
CA SER A 252 -9.52 -13.20 33.70
C SER A 252 -9.98 -12.74 35.07
N GLN A 253 -9.94 -11.43 35.35
CA GLN A 253 -10.44 -10.85 36.59
C GLN A 253 -11.96 -10.99 36.72
N ARG A 254 -12.70 -10.88 35.62
CA ARG A 254 -14.16 -11.06 35.62
C ARG A 254 -14.56 -12.49 35.93
N ILE A 255 -13.92 -13.49 35.30
CA ILE A 255 -14.18 -14.92 35.61
C ILE A 255 -13.96 -15.22 37.07
N LYS A 256 -12.95 -14.63 37.70
CA LYS A 256 -12.71 -14.78 39.15
C LYS A 256 -13.85 -14.25 40.02
N LYS A 257 -14.53 -13.19 39.59
CA LYS A 257 -15.61 -12.54 40.36
C LYS A 257 -16.96 -13.24 40.23
N ILE A 258 -17.15 -14.21 39.35
CA ILE A 258 -18.39 -14.97 39.20
C ILE A 258 -18.58 -15.81 40.50
N PRO A 259 -19.71 -15.64 41.24
CA PRO A 259 -19.97 -16.36 42.46
C PRO A 259 -20.31 -17.83 42.20
N MET A 260 -20.01 -18.70 43.14
CA MET A 260 -20.29 -20.15 43.04
C MET A 260 -21.78 -20.47 43.14
N ASP A 261 -22.57 -19.60 43.80
CA ASP A 261 -24.00 -19.81 44.05
C ASP A 261 -24.91 -19.41 42.89
N GLN A 262 -24.33 -18.84 41.81
CA GLN A 262 -25.12 -18.40 40.65
C GLN A 262 -25.84 -19.55 39.95
N ALA A 263 -25.23 -20.72 39.85
CA ALA A 263 -25.83 -21.90 39.26
C ALA A 263 -27.00 -22.47 40.07
N LEU A 264 -27.02 -22.21 41.38
CA LEU A 264 -28.05 -22.68 42.30
C LEU A 264 -29.28 -21.76 42.32
N LYS A 265 -29.08 -20.45 42.06
CA LYS A 265 -30.18 -19.45 42.06
C LYS A 265 -31.14 -19.58 40.87
N ASN A 266 -30.73 -20.20 39.76
CA ASN A 266 -31.55 -20.38 38.56
C ASN A 266 -32.30 -21.72 38.52
N VAL A 267 -32.32 -22.50 39.60
CA VAL A 267 -33.02 -23.78 39.73
C VAL A 267 -34.35 -23.63 40.47
N GLU A 268 -34.61 -22.47 41.06
CA GLU A 268 -35.92 -22.08 41.60
C GLU A 268 -36.69 -21.26 40.53
#